data_ce79ff3ea10bab326fb7c4fbea1165b1
#
_entry.id   ce79ff3ea10bab326fb7c4fbea1165b1
#
_cell.length_a   1.000
_cell.length_b   1.000
_cell.length_c   1.000
_cell.angle_alpha   90.00
_cell.angle_beta   90.00
_cell.angle_gamma   90.00
#
_symmetry.space_group_name_H-M   'P 1'
#
loop_
_entity.id
_entity.type
_entity.pdbx_description
1 polymer ?
#
loop_
_entity_poly.entity_id
_entity_poly.type
_entity_poly.pdbx_seq_one_letter_code
_entity_poly.pdbx_strand_id
1 'polypeptide(L)'
;ITLSEKVSLAVAVPLRFCQVALYPLVALLNLSARAVLRPLNLVDVSEHADPSLDELKQLILRGQERGAIGPVQARMLENLFPFAKRRARDVMVPLARVATLDLRQPWEALLQKIRDEAYSRYPLHEGDPDRIGRILHTKTLLPYLVSGSKPPDLAALAQAVAIIPETLPLEKLLAQ
;
A
#
# COMPACT_ATOMS: atom_id res chain seq x y z
N ILE A 1 38.14 -30.76 6.24
CA ILE A 1 37.53 -31.14 4.94
C ILE A 1 36.57 -32.27 5.26
N THR A 2 35.28 -31.97 5.32
CA THR A 2 34.25 -32.92 5.77
C THR A 2 33.98 -33.99 4.68
N LEU A 3 33.58 -35.17 5.10
CA LEU A 3 33.29 -36.33 4.23
C LEU A 3 32.32 -35.95 3.09
N SER A 4 31.46 -34.98 3.32
CA SER A 4 30.50 -34.44 2.35
C SER A 4 31.17 -33.77 1.13
N GLU A 5 32.31 -33.10 1.31
CA GLU A 5 33.00 -32.44 0.17
C GLU A 5 33.64 -33.48 -0.77
N LYS A 6 34.23 -34.55 -0.22
CA LYS A 6 34.85 -35.63 -1.03
C LYS A 6 33.82 -36.40 -1.82
N VAL A 7 32.65 -36.68 -1.21
CA VAL A 7 31.53 -37.33 -1.89
C VAL A 7 30.93 -36.42 -2.98
N SER A 8 30.79 -35.13 -2.67
CA SER A 8 30.29 -34.13 -3.65
C SER A 8 31.23 -34.02 -4.86
N LEU A 9 32.55 -33.99 -4.67
CA LEU A 9 33.51 -33.93 -5.77
C LEU A 9 33.56 -35.24 -6.58
N ALA A 10 33.45 -36.39 -5.92
CA ALA A 10 33.43 -37.69 -6.60
C ALA A 10 32.18 -37.89 -7.48
N VAL A 11 31.05 -37.34 -7.06
CA VAL A 11 29.79 -37.41 -7.81
C VAL A 11 29.70 -36.29 -8.88
N ALA A 12 30.37 -35.15 -8.68
CA ALA A 12 30.36 -34.04 -9.63
C ALA A 12 30.99 -34.37 -10.99
N VAL A 13 32.05 -35.17 -11.00
CA VAL A 13 32.73 -35.54 -12.26
C VAL A 13 31.88 -36.38 -13.19
N PRO A 14 31.28 -37.52 -12.75
CA PRO A 14 30.38 -38.29 -13.62
C PRO A 14 29.13 -37.56 -13.99
N LEU A 15 28.56 -36.71 -13.09
CA LEU A 15 27.39 -35.86 -13.39
C LEU A 15 27.72 -34.85 -14.49
N ARG A 16 28.89 -34.24 -14.45
CA ARG A 16 29.34 -33.27 -15.49
C ARG A 16 29.54 -33.95 -16.83
N PHE A 17 30.06 -35.17 -16.84
CA PHE A 17 30.19 -35.96 -18.06
C PHE A 17 28.81 -36.31 -18.66
N CYS A 18 27.87 -36.78 -17.84
CA CYS A 18 26.49 -37.00 -18.26
C CYS A 18 25.83 -35.73 -18.77
N GLN A 19 26.05 -34.60 -18.12
CA GLN A 19 25.50 -33.30 -18.54
C GLN A 19 26.04 -32.89 -19.93
N VAL A 20 27.33 -33.02 -20.17
CA VAL A 20 27.96 -32.70 -21.44
C VAL A 20 27.52 -33.68 -22.54
N ALA A 21 27.43 -34.96 -22.23
CA ALA A 21 26.99 -35.98 -23.20
C ALA A 21 25.52 -35.86 -23.58
N LEU A 22 24.68 -35.44 -22.63
CA LEU A 22 23.22 -35.26 -22.85
C LEU A 22 22.86 -33.89 -23.38
N TYR A 23 23.79 -32.91 -23.29
CA TYR A 23 23.54 -31.54 -23.74
C TYR A 23 23.04 -31.43 -25.19
N PRO A 24 23.64 -32.11 -26.20
CA PRO A 24 23.16 -32.01 -27.57
C PRO A 24 21.76 -32.61 -27.74
N LEU A 25 21.41 -33.64 -27.00
CA LEU A 25 20.07 -34.25 -27.02
C LEU A 25 19.03 -33.31 -26.42
N VAL A 26 19.35 -32.67 -25.28
CA VAL A 26 18.51 -31.66 -24.64
C VAL A 26 18.36 -30.42 -25.52
N ALA A 27 19.43 -29.99 -26.19
CA ALA A 27 19.38 -28.87 -27.12
C ALA A 27 18.49 -29.18 -28.33
N LEU A 28 18.56 -30.40 -28.87
CA LEU A 28 17.71 -30.84 -29.98
C LEU A 28 16.22 -30.90 -29.57
N LEU A 29 15.94 -31.42 -28.38
CA LEU A 29 14.57 -31.47 -27.84
C LEU A 29 14.02 -30.05 -27.60
N ASN A 30 14.81 -29.14 -27.04
CA ASN A 30 14.42 -27.75 -26.84
C ASN A 30 14.20 -27.02 -28.19
N LEU A 31 15.02 -27.30 -29.18
CA LEU A 31 14.86 -26.72 -30.51
C LEU A 31 13.57 -27.21 -31.18
N SER A 32 13.29 -28.52 -31.10
CA SER A 32 12.05 -29.12 -31.64
C SER A 32 10.81 -28.58 -30.90
N ALA A 33 10.86 -28.49 -29.56
CA ALA A 33 9.78 -27.90 -28.77
C ALA A 33 9.52 -26.43 -29.13
N ARG A 34 10.58 -25.63 -29.29
CA ARG A 34 10.45 -24.23 -29.74
C ARG A 34 9.91 -24.11 -31.16
N ALA A 35 10.27 -25.02 -32.07
CA ALA A 35 9.77 -25.01 -33.43
C ALA A 35 8.26 -25.31 -33.51
N VAL A 36 7.75 -26.15 -32.61
CA VAL A 36 6.31 -26.45 -32.51
C VAL A 36 5.53 -25.39 -31.77
N LEU A 37 6.13 -24.79 -30.72
CA LEU A 37 5.44 -23.82 -29.86
C LEU A 37 5.46 -22.39 -30.44
N ARG A 38 6.44 -22.03 -31.27
CA ARG A 38 6.51 -20.71 -31.93
C ARG A 38 5.27 -20.34 -32.74
N PRO A 39 4.73 -21.18 -33.63
CA PRO A 39 3.54 -20.82 -34.40
C PRO A 39 2.26 -20.75 -33.57
N LEU A 40 2.28 -21.32 -32.35
CA LEU A 40 1.14 -21.28 -31.42
C LEU A 40 1.17 -20.10 -30.45
N ASN A 41 2.15 -19.19 -30.57
CA ASN A 41 2.34 -18.03 -29.67
C ASN A 41 2.44 -18.40 -28.18
N LEU A 42 2.87 -19.62 -27.83
CA LEU A 42 2.98 -20.14 -26.47
C LEU A 42 4.42 -20.05 -25.91
N VAL A 43 5.34 -19.40 -26.61
CA VAL A 43 6.77 -19.37 -26.24
C VAL A 43 7.09 -18.30 -25.19
N ASP A 44 6.23 -17.31 -24.97
CA ASP A 44 6.51 -16.18 -24.07
C ASP A 44 6.19 -16.39 -22.58
N VAL A 45 5.94 -17.63 -22.17
CA VAL A 45 5.47 -17.91 -20.78
C VAL A 45 6.59 -18.25 -19.78
N SER A 46 7.87 -18.33 -20.20
CA SER A 46 8.82 -19.11 -19.38
C SER A 46 10.06 -18.41 -18.83
N GLU A 47 10.42 -17.19 -19.17
CA GLU A 47 11.72 -16.71 -18.66
C GLU A 47 11.73 -15.38 -17.87
N HIS A 48 10.68 -14.57 -17.91
CA HIS A 48 10.62 -13.33 -17.11
C HIS A 48 9.17 -12.92 -16.79
N ALA A 49 8.29 -13.87 -16.53
CA ALA A 49 7.00 -13.50 -15.94
C ALA A 49 7.29 -13.03 -14.50
N ASP A 50 7.17 -11.73 -14.27
CA ASP A 50 7.14 -11.20 -12.91
C ASP A 50 6.14 -12.03 -12.10
N PRO A 51 6.53 -12.53 -10.91
CA PRO A 51 5.67 -13.42 -10.14
C PRO A 51 4.32 -12.76 -9.92
N SER A 52 3.25 -13.45 -10.30
CA SER A 52 1.91 -12.95 -10.09
C SER A 52 1.65 -12.71 -8.60
N LEU A 53 0.74 -11.81 -8.27
CA LEU A 53 0.38 -11.54 -6.86
C LEU A 53 -0.05 -12.83 -6.13
N ASP A 54 -0.62 -13.79 -6.85
CA ASP A 54 -1.03 -15.07 -6.28
C ASP A 54 0.16 -15.99 -6.00
N GLU A 55 1.20 -15.97 -6.83
CA GLU A 55 2.47 -16.66 -6.57
C GLU A 55 3.20 -16.05 -5.37
N LEU A 56 3.23 -14.71 -5.25
CA LEU A 56 3.79 -14.04 -4.08
C LEU A 56 3.05 -14.43 -2.79
N LYS A 57 1.73 -14.51 -2.80
CA LYS A 57 0.95 -14.99 -1.66
C LYS A 57 1.32 -16.41 -1.28
N GLN A 58 1.44 -17.32 -2.27
CA GLN A 58 1.85 -18.71 -2.01
C GLN A 58 3.26 -18.80 -1.42
N LEU A 59 4.19 -17.93 -1.87
CA LEU A 59 5.54 -17.88 -1.29
C LEU A 59 5.50 -17.43 0.18
N ILE A 60 4.66 -16.46 0.53
CA ILE A 60 4.49 -16.01 1.92
C ILE A 60 3.92 -17.14 2.78
N LEU A 61 2.90 -17.85 2.32
CA LEU A 61 2.30 -18.98 3.04
C LEU A 61 3.33 -20.11 3.26
N ARG A 62 4.07 -20.48 2.22
CA ARG A 62 5.16 -21.46 2.35
C ARG A 62 6.28 -21.02 3.29
N GLY A 63 6.59 -19.71 3.30
CA GLY A 63 7.56 -19.13 4.24
C GLY A 63 7.07 -19.23 5.68
N GLN A 64 5.77 -19.04 5.91
CA GLN A 64 5.17 -19.21 7.23
C GLN A 64 5.18 -20.67 7.69
N GLU A 65 4.79 -21.62 6.81
CA GLU A 65 4.81 -23.06 7.12
C GLU A 65 6.20 -23.58 7.48
N ARG A 66 7.23 -23.02 6.85
CA ARG A 66 8.63 -23.36 7.12
C ARG A 66 9.25 -22.61 8.31
N GLY A 67 8.48 -21.74 8.96
CA GLY A 67 8.94 -20.92 10.09
C GLY A 67 9.91 -19.80 9.71
N ALA A 68 10.10 -19.51 8.41
CA ALA A 68 10.94 -18.42 7.93
C ALA A 68 10.24 -17.05 8.11
N ILE A 69 8.91 -17.03 8.17
CA ILE A 69 8.08 -15.85 8.37
C ILE A 69 7.15 -16.14 9.54
N GLY A 70 7.11 -15.24 10.52
CA GLY A 70 6.20 -15.37 11.66
C GLY A 70 4.74 -15.09 11.26
N PRO A 71 3.75 -15.60 12.01
CA PRO A 71 2.33 -15.48 11.65
C PRO A 71 1.85 -14.02 11.61
N VAL A 72 2.39 -13.14 12.43
CA VAL A 72 2.07 -11.70 12.42
C VAL A 72 2.60 -11.03 11.16
N GLN A 73 3.84 -11.35 10.77
CA GLN A 73 4.47 -10.83 9.56
C GLN A 73 3.75 -11.30 8.30
N ALA A 74 3.37 -12.59 8.23
CA ALA A 74 2.60 -13.13 7.12
C ALA A 74 1.26 -12.39 6.94
N ARG A 75 0.52 -12.18 8.04
CA ARG A 75 -0.74 -11.42 8.02
C ARG A 75 -0.56 -9.97 7.58
N MET A 76 0.52 -9.30 7.99
CA MET A 76 0.83 -7.94 7.53
C MET A 76 1.07 -7.90 6.02
N LEU A 77 1.85 -8.85 5.49
CA LEU A 77 2.11 -8.98 4.06
C LEU A 77 0.84 -9.28 3.26
N GLU A 78 -0.01 -10.18 3.76
CA GLU A 78 -1.31 -10.47 3.13
C GLU A 78 -2.21 -9.22 3.04
N ASN A 79 -2.23 -8.39 4.09
CA ASN A 79 -3.01 -7.14 4.10
C ASN A 79 -2.45 -6.07 3.17
N LEU A 80 -1.17 -6.14 2.80
CA LEU A 80 -0.53 -5.18 1.90
C LEU A 80 -1.07 -5.28 0.47
N PHE A 81 -1.37 -6.50 0.00
CA PHE A 81 -1.85 -6.70 -1.38
C PHE A 81 -3.20 -6.02 -1.69
N PRO A 82 -4.24 -6.15 -0.83
CA PRO A 82 -5.48 -5.38 -1.03
C PRO A 82 -5.24 -3.88 -0.93
N PHE A 83 -4.33 -3.43 -0.06
CA PHE A 83 -4.02 -2.02 0.13
C PHE A 83 -3.47 -1.38 -1.14
N ALA A 84 -2.53 -2.04 -1.83
CA ALA A 84 -1.93 -1.54 -3.07
C ALA A 84 -2.96 -1.32 -4.20
N LYS A 85 -4.10 -2.01 -4.17
CA LYS A 85 -5.19 -1.87 -5.15
C LYS A 85 -6.21 -0.79 -4.79
N ARG A 86 -6.20 -0.27 -3.55
CA ARG A 86 -7.20 0.72 -3.08
C ARG A 86 -6.90 2.12 -3.60
N ARG A 87 -7.96 2.89 -3.76
CA ARG A 87 -7.93 4.31 -4.13
C ARG A 87 -8.45 5.18 -2.98
N ALA A 88 -8.24 6.48 -3.07
CA ALA A 88 -8.70 7.43 -2.07
C ALA A 88 -10.21 7.26 -1.75
N ARG A 89 -11.05 7.06 -2.78
CA ARG A 89 -12.50 6.80 -2.62
C ARG A 89 -12.83 5.58 -1.76
N ASP A 90 -11.95 4.59 -1.70
CA ASP A 90 -12.24 3.34 -0.98
C ASP A 90 -12.04 3.48 0.54
N VAL A 91 -11.40 4.58 0.98
CA VAL A 91 -11.10 4.88 2.39
C VAL A 91 -11.59 6.25 2.84
N MET A 92 -12.06 7.11 1.93
CA MET A 92 -12.55 8.44 2.28
C MET A 92 -13.82 8.37 3.10
N VAL A 93 -14.02 9.38 3.94
CA VAL A 93 -15.31 9.65 4.56
C VAL A 93 -16.10 10.57 3.63
N PRO A 94 -17.31 10.21 3.19
CA PRO A 94 -18.16 11.10 2.39
C PRO A 94 -18.40 12.43 3.10
N LEU A 95 -18.32 13.54 2.37
CA LEU A 95 -18.40 14.89 2.94
C LEU A 95 -19.67 15.11 3.76
N ALA A 96 -20.80 14.52 3.37
CA ALA A 96 -22.05 14.60 4.11
C ALA A 96 -21.99 14.01 5.55
N ARG A 97 -20.96 13.20 5.85
CA ARG A 97 -20.71 12.64 7.19
C ARG A 97 -19.54 13.28 7.91
N VAL A 98 -18.88 14.24 7.29
CA VAL A 98 -17.76 14.96 7.89
C VAL A 98 -18.31 16.11 8.73
N ALA A 99 -17.88 16.18 9.98
CA ALA A 99 -18.15 17.31 10.84
C ALA A 99 -17.36 18.54 10.36
N THR A 100 -18.03 19.57 9.94
CA THR A 100 -17.46 20.84 9.44
C THR A 100 -17.83 22.01 10.33
N LEU A 101 -17.09 23.12 10.27
CA LEU A 101 -17.42 24.35 10.96
C LEU A 101 -17.71 25.45 9.93
N ASP A 102 -18.89 26.08 10.05
CA ASP A 102 -19.27 27.25 9.26
C ASP A 102 -18.79 28.51 9.96
N LEU A 103 -17.81 29.20 9.39
CA LEU A 103 -17.21 30.43 9.96
C LEU A 103 -18.19 31.59 10.11
N ARG A 104 -19.37 31.53 9.51
CA ARG A 104 -20.44 32.52 9.68
C ARG A 104 -21.19 32.37 11.01
N GLN A 105 -21.06 31.21 11.67
CA GLN A 105 -21.69 30.98 12.94
C GLN A 105 -20.93 31.69 14.09
N PRO A 106 -21.64 32.07 15.16
CA PRO A 106 -21.01 32.68 16.33
C PRO A 106 -20.05 31.68 17.01
N TRP A 107 -18.99 32.22 17.59
CA TRP A 107 -17.94 31.43 18.27
C TRP A 107 -18.48 30.41 19.27
N GLU A 108 -19.49 30.80 20.06
CA GLU A 108 -20.10 29.99 21.08
C GLU A 108 -20.74 28.72 20.48
N ALA A 109 -21.40 28.86 19.33
CA ALA A 109 -22.02 27.73 18.61
C ALA A 109 -20.93 26.78 18.03
N LEU A 110 -19.86 27.35 17.47
CA LEU A 110 -18.73 26.55 16.97
C LEU A 110 -18.04 25.78 18.10
N LEU A 111 -17.84 26.45 19.25
CA LEU A 111 -17.25 25.83 20.42
C LEU A 111 -18.11 24.71 20.98
N GLN A 112 -19.44 24.92 21.04
CA GLN A 112 -20.36 23.90 21.46
C GLN A 112 -20.29 22.67 20.56
N LYS A 113 -20.31 22.88 19.24
CA LYS A 113 -20.17 21.79 18.25
C LYS A 113 -18.87 21.01 18.43
N ILE A 114 -17.73 21.72 18.65
CA ILE A 114 -16.42 21.08 18.91
C ILE A 114 -16.47 20.22 20.17
N ARG A 115 -17.16 20.66 21.22
CA ARG A 115 -17.30 19.92 22.49
C ARG A 115 -18.16 18.66 22.31
N ASP A 116 -19.28 18.77 21.60
CA ASP A 116 -20.24 17.70 21.42
C ASP A 116 -19.70 16.58 20.51
N GLU A 117 -19.02 16.96 19.43
CA GLU A 117 -18.50 16.01 18.45
C GLU A 117 -17.08 15.50 18.77
N ALA A 118 -16.27 16.30 19.48
CA ALA A 118 -14.93 15.97 20.00
C ALA A 118 -13.91 15.46 18.95
N TYR A 119 -14.00 15.90 17.70
CA TYR A 119 -12.99 15.58 16.69
C TYR A 119 -11.72 16.42 16.85
N SER A 120 -10.59 15.89 16.42
CA SER A 120 -9.31 16.59 16.46
C SER A 120 -9.12 17.59 15.32
N ARG A 121 -9.85 17.46 14.22
CA ARG A 121 -9.72 18.29 13.01
C ARG A 121 -11.10 18.57 12.43
N TYR A 122 -11.32 19.84 12.09
CA TYR A 122 -12.55 20.30 11.47
C TYR A 122 -12.26 21.04 10.17
N PRO A 123 -12.78 20.59 9.04
CA PRO A 123 -12.82 21.38 7.83
C PRO A 123 -13.65 22.65 8.03
N LEU A 124 -13.16 23.78 7.48
CA LEU A 124 -13.80 25.08 7.58
C LEU A 124 -14.46 25.45 6.25
N HIS A 125 -15.65 26.02 6.32
CA HIS A 125 -16.36 26.61 5.17
C HIS A 125 -17.07 27.92 5.57
N GLU A 126 -17.48 28.70 4.57
CA GLU A 126 -18.24 29.94 4.74
C GLU A 126 -19.60 29.77 4.07
N GLY A 127 -20.47 29.00 4.71
CA GLY A 127 -21.84 28.77 4.29
C GLY A 127 -22.06 27.69 3.24
N ASP A 128 -21.07 27.37 2.43
CA ASP A 128 -21.13 26.30 1.46
C ASP A 128 -20.25 25.14 1.93
N PRO A 129 -20.82 24.05 2.45
CA PRO A 129 -20.07 22.91 2.95
C PRO A 129 -19.25 22.18 1.87
N ASP A 130 -19.54 22.43 0.57
CA ASP A 130 -18.77 21.84 -0.52
C ASP A 130 -17.49 22.62 -0.84
N ARG A 131 -17.34 23.82 -0.27
CA ARG A 131 -16.17 24.70 -0.44
C ARG A 131 -15.25 24.70 0.77
N ILE A 132 -14.54 23.60 0.94
CA ILE A 132 -13.55 23.47 2.01
C ILE A 132 -12.15 23.78 1.48
N GLY A 133 -11.57 24.87 1.98
CA GLY A 133 -10.19 25.25 1.63
C GLY A 133 -9.19 25.10 2.77
N ARG A 134 -9.68 24.95 4.00
CA ARG A 134 -8.85 24.93 5.21
C ARG A 134 -9.35 23.90 6.21
N ILE A 135 -8.43 23.46 7.09
CA ILE A 135 -8.73 22.54 8.17
C ILE A 135 -8.18 23.11 9.48
N LEU A 136 -9.03 23.18 10.49
CA LEU A 136 -8.67 23.63 11.82
C LEU A 136 -8.28 22.43 12.69
N HIS A 137 -7.14 22.50 13.35
CA HIS A 137 -6.78 21.52 14.36
C HIS A 137 -7.22 22.03 15.75
N THR A 138 -8.03 21.26 16.49
CA THR A 138 -8.57 21.72 17.81
C THR A 138 -7.48 22.09 18.82
N LYS A 139 -6.30 21.50 18.73
CA LYS A 139 -5.15 21.87 19.58
C LYS A 139 -4.74 23.33 19.44
N THR A 140 -4.92 23.96 18.27
CA THR A 140 -4.58 25.37 18.07
C THR A 140 -5.52 26.30 18.83
N LEU A 141 -6.67 25.81 19.28
CA LEU A 141 -7.62 26.56 20.10
C LEU A 141 -7.29 26.53 21.60
N LEU A 142 -6.43 25.61 22.06
CA LEU A 142 -6.14 25.43 23.49
C LEU A 142 -5.72 26.73 24.20
N PRO A 143 -4.83 27.59 23.67
CA PRO A 143 -4.46 28.83 24.33
C PRO A 143 -5.65 29.77 24.58
N TYR A 144 -6.59 29.83 23.64
CA TYR A 144 -7.80 30.66 23.74
C TYR A 144 -8.82 30.06 24.70
N LEU A 145 -8.94 28.74 24.74
CA LEU A 145 -9.84 28.04 25.68
C LEU A 145 -9.37 28.17 27.12
N VAL A 146 -8.05 28.13 27.35
CA VAL A 146 -7.46 28.29 28.69
C VAL A 146 -7.57 29.73 29.17
N SER A 147 -7.34 30.71 28.29
CA SER A 147 -7.48 32.13 28.63
C SER A 147 -8.92 32.64 28.68
N GLY A 148 -9.90 31.83 28.28
CA GLY A 148 -11.30 32.21 28.15
C GLY A 148 -11.54 33.27 27.05
N SER A 149 -10.59 33.48 26.17
CA SER A 149 -10.67 34.45 25.08
C SER A 149 -11.14 33.82 23.78
N LYS A 150 -11.81 34.59 22.94
CA LYS A 150 -12.16 34.19 21.57
C LYS A 150 -10.93 34.36 20.69
N PRO A 151 -10.63 33.40 19.78
CA PRO A 151 -9.58 33.59 18.80
C PRO A 151 -9.94 34.71 17.80
N PRO A 152 -8.97 35.54 17.39
CA PRO A 152 -9.26 36.66 16.52
C PRO A 152 -9.72 36.27 15.13
N ASP A 153 -9.14 35.20 14.58
CA ASP A 153 -9.49 34.67 13.27
C ASP A 153 -9.25 33.14 13.23
N LEU A 154 -10.31 32.36 13.09
CA LEU A 154 -10.23 30.89 12.96
C LEU A 154 -9.60 30.48 11.64
N ALA A 155 -9.81 31.23 10.57
CA ALA A 155 -9.23 30.93 9.27
C ALA A 155 -7.70 31.11 9.29
N ALA A 156 -7.18 32.06 10.05
CA ALA A 156 -5.74 32.25 10.21
C ALA A 156 -5.06 31.13 11.02
N LEU A 157 -5.80 30.50 11.92
CA LEU A 157 -5.31 29.35 12.70
C LEU A 157 -5.39 28.02 11.94
N ALA A 158 -6.11 27.99 10.83
CA ALA A 158 -6.33 26.78 10.04
C ALA A 158 -5.26 26.62 8.94
N GLN A 159 -4.95 25.38 8.65
CA GLN A 159 -4.02 24.99 7.58
C GLN A 159 -4.76 24.79 6.26
N ALA A 160 -4.11 25.09 5.15
CA ALA A 160 -4.63 24.76 3.83
C ALA A 160 -4.72 23.24 3.65
N VAL A 161 -5.76 22.78 2.97
CA VAL A 161 -5.92 21.35 2.65
C VAL A 161 -5.43 21.07 1.25
N ALA A 162 -4.79 19.92 1.06
CA ALA A 162 -4.50 19.39 -0.26
C ALA A 162 -5.76 18.74 -0.83
N ILE A 163 -6.15 19.17 -2.02
CA ILE A 163 -7.26 18.56 -2.77
C ILE A 163 -6.68 17.48 -3.67
N ILE A 164 -7.16 16.26 -3.52
CA ILE A 164 -6.70 15.11 -4.28
C ILE A 164 -7.87 14.48 -5.06
N PRO A 165 -7.63 13.88 -6.24
CA PRO A 165 -8.65 13.12 -6.93
C PRO A 165 -9.05 11.87 -6.13
N GLU A 166 -10.32 11.54 -6.09
CA GLU A 166 -10.82 10.31 -5.46
C GLU A 166 -10.24 9.02 -6.06
N THR A 167 -9.81 9.11 -7.34
CA THR A 167 -9.20 8.00 -8.08
C THR A 167 -7.72 7.79 -7.76
N LEU A 168 -7.09 8.66 -6.96
CA LEU A 168 -5.68 8.56 -6.60
C LEU A 168 -5.40 7.24 -5.87
N PRO A 169 -4.41 6.44 -6.32
CA PRO A 169 -4.00 5.25 -5.59
C PRO A 169 -3.50 5.57 -4.18
N LEU A 170 -3.90 4.74 -3.19
CA LEU A 170 -3.50 4.95 -1.79
C LEU A 170 -2.00 4.95 -1.56
N GLU A 171 -1.27 4.16 -2.32
CA GLU A 171 0.19 4.12 -2.32
C GLU A 171 0.79 5.51 -2.59
N LYS A 172 0.27 6.20 -3.61
CA LYS A 172 0.73 7.57 -3.94
C LYS A 172 0.31 8.60 -2.90
N LEU A 173 -0.84 8.37 -2.25
CA LEU A 173 -1.32 9.25 -1.19
C LEU A 173 -0.44 9.18 0.06
N LEU A 174 0.09 8.01 0.40
CA LEU A 174 0.99 7.83 1.54
C LEU A 174 2.42 8.34 1.31
N ALA A 175 2.81 8.49 0.05
CA ALA A 175 4.14 8.96 -0.32
C ALA A 175 4.25 10.50 -0.39
N GLN A 176 3.13 11.24 -0.16
CA GLN A 176 3.07 12.70 -0.10
C GLN A 176 3.23 13.19 1.34
#